data_be3aaac78b1f8bd68070959d8930d931
#
_entry.id   be3aaac78b1f8bd68070959d8930d931
#
_cell.length_a   1.000
_cell.length_b   1.000
_cell.length_c   1.000
_cell.angle_alpha   90.00
_cell.angle_beta   90.00
_cell.angle_gamma   90.00
#
_symmetry.space_group_name_H-M   'P 1'
#
loop_
_entity.id
_entity.type
_entity.pdbx_description
1 polymer ?
#
loop_
_entity_poly.entity_id
_entity_poly.type
_entity_poly.pdbx_seq_one_letter_code
_entity_poly.pdbx_strand_id
1 'polypeptide(L)'
;FTYLFGASPVPNDAKDLLIPDIDHQVRSFRNSERGYGNLSGEQLSYANLESYRESLTNYLASGVYRNAHEVFAPVSLRGSTDDIDQILKEGVEFISIRTFDLDPFAAAGTSEDTLNFLELVMIYLLLTPQPDYTAADLAKAQRKNNLVALQAPTEQTDWMREEANEFLDKLTAFCADYDAPRAYRLALKFVQRRVEDPTLTIGGQLMEKMEHGTFLSFGLKLANDRFSSLIQSGQTLKVIANGYSPTVQQLIRAAILQGIQVWINDDVEFEFGGNSVHVAPDEDFDLPDGAEGYLKQVFPGL
;
A
#
# COMPACT_ATOMS: atom_id res chain seq x y z
N PHE A 1 4.87 -11.84 -4.59
CA PHE A 1 4.80 -10.64 -3.72
C PHE A 1 4.52 -11.00 -2.26
N THR A 2 3.55 -11.86 -1.95
CA THR A 2 3.21 -12.24 -0.56
C THR A 2 4.41 -12.73 0.24
N TYR A 3 5.32 -13.48 -0.39
CA TYR A 3 6.56 -13.94 0.24
C TYR A 3 7.43 -12.78 0.75
N LEU A 4 7.65 -11.76 -0.06
CA LEU A 4 8.61 -10.68 0.20
C LEU A 4 8.00 -9.48 0.93
N PHE A 5 6.69 -9.29 0.79
CA PHE A 5 5.96 -8.10 1.23
C PHE A 5 4.75 -8.41 2.12
N GLY A 6 4.57 -9.68 2.52
CA GLY A 6 3.54 -10.06 3.47
C GLY A 6 3.85 -9.49 4.86
N ALA A 7 2.86 -8.85 5.47
CA ALA A 7 2.98 -8.12 6.72
C ALA A 7 1.67 -8.06 7.51
N SER A 8 0.79 -9.06 7.37
CA SER A 8 -0.45 -9.10 8.14
C SER A 8 -0.51 -10.36 9.03
N PRO A 9 0.26 -10.37 10.14
CA PRO A 9 0.20 -11.43 11.13
C PRO A 9 -1.15 -11.42 11.84
N VAL A 10 -1.54 -12.55 12.39
CA VAL A 10 -2.75 -12.64 13.22
C VAL A 10 -2.40 -12.25 14.65
N PRO A 11 -3.21 -11.40 15.32
CA PRO A 11 -3.04 -11.13 16.74
C PRO A 11 -3.08 -12.41 17.57
N ASN A 12 -2.19 -12.55 18.56
CA ASN A 12 -2.10 -13.76 19.37
C ASN A 12 -3.41 -14.12 20.10
N ASP A 13 -4.15 -13.10 20.50
CA ASP A 13 -5.46 -13.22 21.18
C ASP A 13 -6.61 -13.63 20.26
N ALA A 14 -6.43 -13.52 18.94
CA ALA A 14 -7.42 -13.90 17.95
C ALA A 14 -7.01 -15.14 17.10
N LYS A 15 -5.81 -15.68 17.30
CA LYS A 15 -5.25 -16.73 16.48
C LYS A 15 -6.13 -17.99 16.43
N ASP A 16 -6.57 -18.49 17.56
CA ASP A 16 -7.37 -19.71 17.64
C ASP A 16 -8.77 -19.56 17.00
N LEU A 17 -9.26 -18.32 16.89
CA LEU A 17 -10.54 -18.03 16.25
C LEU A 17 -10.40 -17.93 14.73
N LEU A 18 -9.29 -17.35 14.25
CA LEU A 18 -9.09 -17.05 12.84
C LEU A 18 -8.40 -18.21 12.10
N ILE A 19 -7.44 -18.87 12.74
CA ILE A 19 -6.63 -19.95 12.16
C ILE A 19 -6.38 -21.09 13.17
N PRO A 20 -7.43 -21.81 13.61
CA PRO A 20 -7.33 -22.80 14.69
C PRO A 20 -6.36 -23.93 14.39
N ASP A 21 -6.07 -24.25 13.13
CA ASP A 21 -5.20 -25.34 12.71
C ASP A 21 -3.71 -24.93 12.58
N ILE A 22 -3.36 -23.69 12.92
CA ILE A 22 -2.01 -23.15 12.77
C ILE A 22 -1.49 -22.71 14.15
N ASP A 23 -0.35 -23.24 14.54
CA ASP A 23 0.27 -23.01 15.86
C ASP A 23 1.29 -21.87 15.89
N HIS A 24 1.52 -21.19 14.76
CA HIS A 24 2.48 -20.11 14.59
C HIS A 24 1.83 -18.83 14.04
N GLN A 25 2.59 -17.73 14.03
CA GLN A 25 2.20 -16.52 13.31
C GLN A 25 2.35 -16.72 11.81
N VAL A 26 1.42 -16.16 11.03
CA VAL A 26 1.43 -16.27 9.58
C VAL A 26 2.07 -15.04 8.93
N ARG A 27 2.59 -15.21 7.71
CA ARG A 27 3.20 -14.12 6.95
C ARG A 27 2.20 -13.08 6.51
N SER A 28 1.04 -13.48 5.98
CA SER A 28 0.01 -12.57 5.52
C SER A 28 -1.38 -13.22 5.61
N PHE A 29 -2.05 -13.06 6.74
CA PHE A 29 -3.43 -13.52 6.88
C PHE A 29 -4.34 -12.92 5.81
N ARG A 30 -4.19 -11.63 5.52
CA ARG A 30 -4.98 -10.90 4.53
C ARG A 30 -4.92 -11.51 3.13
N ASN A 31 -3.75 -11.99 2.70
CA ASN A 31 -3.54 -12.59 1.37
C ASN A 31 -3.78 -14.10 1.34
N SER A 32 -4.18 -14.72 2.45
CA SER A 32 -4.54 -16.14 2.51
C SER A 32 -5.99 -16.38 2.13
N GLU A 33 -6.35 -17.64 1.93
CA GLU A 33 -7.74 -18.07 1.70
C GLU A 33 -8.68 -17.76 2.89
N ARG A 34 -8.12 -17.46 4.07
CA ARG A 34 -8.85 -17.11 5.27
C ARG A 34 -8.97 -15.60 5.49
N GLY A 35 -8.32 -14.82 4.64
CA GLY A 35 -8.32 -13.37 4.66
C GLY A 35 -9.36 -12.77 3.72
N TYR A 36 -8.94 -11.80 2.93
CA TYR A 36 -9.81 -11.19 1.93
C TYR A 36 -9.96 -12.07 0.71
N GLY A 37 -11.20 -12.39 0.36
CA GLY A 37 -11.53 -13.16 -0.82
C GLY A 37 -12.98 -12.94 -1.23
N ASN A 38 -13.37 -13.51 -2.35
CA ASN A 38 -14.74 -13.51 -2.80
C ASN A 38 -15.57 -14.53 -1.98
N LEU A 39 -16.80 -14.15 -1.62
CA LEU A 39 -17.67 -14.93 -0.72
C LEU A 39 -17.93 -16.35 -1.21
N SER A 40 -18.04 -16.55 -2.51
CA SER A 40 -18.31 -17.85 -3.14
C SER A 40 -17.08 -18.45 -3.81
N GLY A 41 -15.88 -17.90 -3.57
CA GLY A 41 -14.62 -18.39 -4.10
C GLY A 41 -14.40 -18.11 -5.59
N GLU A 42 -15.19 -17.19 -6.19
CA GLU A 42 -15.02 -16.80 -7.59
C GLU A 42 -13.66 -16.15 -7.83
N GLN A 43 -13.09 -16.45 -8.98
CA GLN A 43 -11.84 -15.84 -9.45
C GLN A 43 -12.03 -15.26 -10.83
N LEU A 44 -11.52 -14.04 -11.04
CA LEU A 44 -11.48 -13.42 -12.36
C LEU A 44 -10.52 -14.18 -13.26
N SER A 45 -10.88 -14.30 -14.52
CA SER A 45 -9.99 -14.84 -15.55
C SER A 45 -8.99 -13.77 -15.98
N TYR A 46 -7.74 -14.14 -16.05
CA TYR A 46 -6.65 -13.27 -16.58
C TYR A 46 -6.08 -13.82 -17.90
N ALA A 47 -6.77 -14.74 -18.57
CA ALA A 47 -6.29 -15.29 -19.82
C ALA A 47 -6.20 -14.23 -20.94
N ASN A 48 -7.20 -13.36 -21.02
CA ASN A 48 -7.23 -12.20 -21.91
C ASN A 48 -8.30 -11.19 -21.41
N LEU A 49 -8.36 -10.02 -22.03
CA LEU A 49 -9.30 -8.95 -21.64
C LEU A 49 -10.77 -9.37 -21.78
N GLU A 50 -11.11 -10.14 -22.80
CA GLU A 50 -12.47 -10.60 -22.99
C GLU A 50 -12.91 -11.59 -21.90
N SER A 51 -12.06 -12.57 -21.57
CA SER A 51 -12.33 -13.52 -20.48
C SER A 51 -12.41 -12.83 -19.12
N TYR A 52 -11.60 -11.77 -18.91
CA TYR A 52 -11.69 -10.93 -17.72
C TYR A 52 -13.05 -10.23 -17.64
N ARG A 53 -13.47 -9.58 -18.72
CA ARG A 53 -14.77 -8.93 -18.86
C ARG A 53 -15.93 -9.89 -18.60
N GLU A 54 -15.94 -11.04 -19.28
CA GLU A 54 -16.98 -12.05 -19.14
C GLU A 54 -17.09 -12.58 -17.72
N SER A 55 -15.97 -12.90 -17.07
CA SER A 55 -15.99 -13.40 -15.69
C SER A 55 -16.53 -12.35 -14.73
N LEU A 56 -16.13 -11.08 -14.86
CA LEU A 56 -16.63 -9.99 -14.03
C LEU A 56 -18.12 -9.74 -14.25
N THR A 57 -18.56 -9.68 -15.52
CA THR A 57 -19.97 -9.48 -15.88
C THR A 57 -20.86 -10.60 -15.35
N ASN A 58 -20.39 -11.86 -15.44
CA ASN A 58 -21.12 -13.02 -14.91
C ASN A 58 -21.28 -12.95 -13.39
N TYR A 59 -20.25 -12.51 -12.66
CA TYR A 59 -20.33 -12.35 -11.20
C TYR A 59 -21.31 -11.24 -10.81
N LEU A 60 -21.31 -10.10 -11.51
CA LEU A 60 -22.29 -9.06 -11.28
C LEU A 60 -23.71 -9.51 -11.61
N ALA A 61 -23.90 -10.22 -12.72
CA ALA A 61 -25.21 -10.77 -13.14
C ALA A 61 -25.76 -11.82 -12.16
N SER A 62 -24.90 -12.50 -11.37
CA SER A 62 -25.33 -13.46 -10.35
C SER A 62 -26.11 -12.80 -9.20
N GLY A 63 -25.98 -11.47 -9.03
CA GLY A 63 -26.60 -10.70 -7.96
C GLY A 63 -25.91 -10.85 -6.59
N VAL A 64 -24.80 -11.58 -6.51
CA VAL A 64 -23.99 -11.72 -5.29
C VAL A 64 -23.23 -10.42 -5.03
N TYR A 65 -22.77 -9.77 -6.07
CA TYR A 65 -22.03 -8.50 -6.01
C TYR A 65 -22.85 -7.39 -6.63
N ARG A 66 -22.85 -6.21 -5.99
CA ARG A 66 -23.61 -5.02 -6.44
C ARG A 66 -22.86 -4.22 -7.50
N ASN A 67 -21.53 -4.23 -7.41
CA ASN A 67 -20.65 -3.50 -8.31
C ASN A 67 -19.28 -4.17 -8.43
N ALA A 68 -18.48 -3.75 -9.41
CA ALA A 68 -17.17 -4.33 -9.69
C ALA A 68 -16.14 -4.15 -8.56
N HIS A 69 -16.33 -3.18 -7.65
CA HIS A 69 -15.42 -2.96 -6.53
C HIS A 69 -15.55 -4.02 -5.42
N GLU A 70 -16.73 -4.64 -5.32
CA GLU A 70 -16.98 -5.72 -4.35
C GLU A 70 -16.31 -7.04 -4.76
N VAL A 71 -16.05 -7.23 -6.06
CA VAL A 71 -15.33 -8.40 -6.54
C VAL A 71 -13.86 -8.25 -6.18
N PHE A 72 -13.39 -9.12 -5.27
CA PHE A 72 -11.98 -9.12 -4.90
C PHE A 72 -11.13 -9.69 -6.03
N ALA A 73 -10.12 -8.95 -6.42
CA ALA A 73 -9.12 -9.38 -7.37
C ALA A 73 -7.73 -8.87 -6.96
N PRO A 74 -6.68 -9.71 -7.05
CA PRO A 74 -5.30 -9.28 -6.77
C PRO A 74 -4.86 -8.13 -7.68
N VAL A 75 -5.34 -8.13 -8.92
CA VAL A 75 -5.16 -7.08 -9.92
C VAL A 75 -6.50 -6.77 -10.56
N SER A 76 -6.86 -5.49 -10.65
CA SER A 76 -8.10 -5.03 -11.28
C SER A 76 -7.80 -3.97 -12.32
N LEU A 77 -8.51 -4.02 -13.45
CA LEU A 77 -8.49 -2.97 -14.47
C LEU A 77 -9.35 -1.79 -14.00
N ARG A 78 -8.89 -0.57 -14.26
CA ARG A 78 -9.54 0.68 -13.84
C ARG A 78 -9.53 1.71 -14.96
N GLY A 79 -10.52 2.58 -14.97
CA GLY A 79 -10.67 3.69 -15.92
C GLY A 79 -11.52 4.81 -15.34
N SER A 80 -12.02 5.67 -16.20
CA SER A 80 -12.88 6.82 -15.86
C SER A 80 -14.22 6.44 -15.23
N THR A 81 -14.63 5.16 -15.37
CA THR A 81 -15.91 4.62 -14.87
C THR A 81 -15.71 3.28 -14.19
N ASP A 82 -16.76 2.76 -13.54
CA ASP A 82 -16.80 1.43 -12.96
C ASP A 82 -17.36 0.36 -13.93
N ASP A 83 -17.81 0.78 -15.11
CA ASP A 83 -18.33 -0.10 -16.14
C ASP A 83 -17.18 -0.71 -16.96
N ILE A 84 -17.00 -2.02 -16.85
CA ILE A 84 -15.92 -2.74 -17.53
C ILE A 84 -16.03 -2.63 -19.07
N ASP A 85 -17.23 -2.60 -19.61
CA ASP A 85 -17.43 -2.49 -21.06
C ASP A 85 -16.97 -1.10 -21.55
N GLN A 86 -17.23 -0.06 -20.78
CA GLN A 86 -16.77 1.30 -21.08
C GLN A 86 -15.26 1.41 -20.91
N ILE A 87 -14.68 0.87 -19.81
CA ILE A 87 -13.23 0.84 -19.59
C ILE A 87 -12.49 0.17 -20.75
N LEU A 88 -12.97 -0.97 -21.23
CA LEU A 88 -12.32 -1.66 -22.35
C LEU A 88 -12.48 -0.95 -23.68
N LYS A 89 -13.57 -0.20 -23.87
CA LYS A 89 -13.82 0.62 -25.08
C LYS A 89 -12.97 1.88 -25.10
N GLU A 90 -12.84 2.56 -23.97
CA GLU A 90 -12.10 3.85 -23.85
C GLU A 90 -10.61 3.63 -23.60
N GLY A 91 -10.24 2.47 -23.11
CA GLY A 91 -8.89 2.08 -22.71
C GLY A 91 -8.74 1.99 -21.20
N VAL A 92 -7.87 1.08 -20.76
CA VAL A 92 -7.51 0.93 -19.35
C VAL A 92 -6.59 2.08 -18.96
N GLU A 93 -6.99 2.91 -18.00
CA GLU A 93 -6.18 4.05 -17.53
C GLU A 93 -5.11 3.61 -16.54
N PHE A 94 -5.46 2.71 -15.61
CA PHE A 94 -4.53 2.16 -14.63
C PHE A 94 -4.96 0.78 -14.14
N ILE A 95 -4.05 0.11 -13.47
CA ILE A 95 -4.33 -1.14 -12.77
C ILE A 95 -4.25 -0.94 -11.26
N SER A 96 -5.15 -1.58 -10.51
CA SER A 96 -5.12 -1.59 -9.06
C SER A 96 -4.53 -2.91 -8.59
N ILE A 97 -3.42 -2.87 -7.86
CA ILE A 97 -2.73 -4.04 -7.31
C ILE A 97 -2.97 -4.10 -5.81
N ARG A 98 -3.56 -5.21 -5.33
CA ARG A 98 -3.98 -5.39 -3.93
C ARG A 98 -3.19 -6.45 -3.17
N THR A 99 -2.10 -6.94 -3.72
CA THR A 99 -1.30 -8.04 -3.15
C THR A 99 -0.31 -7.61 -2.07
N PHE A 100 -0.03 -6.31 -1.96
CA PHE A 100 0.89 -5.78 -0.96
C PHE A 100 0.18 -5.56 0.37
N ASP A 101 0.80 -6.00 1.46
CA ASP A 101 0.43 -5.57 2.80
C ASP A 101 1.06 -4.20 3.08
N LEU A 102 0.49 -3.49 4.06
CA LEU A 102 1.05 -2.23 4.52
C LEU A 102 2.39 -2.48 5.22
N ASP A 103 3.43 -1.76 4.81
CA ASP A 103 4.73 -1.80 5.47
C ASP A 103 4.75 -0.82 6.67
N PRO A 104 4.69 -1.32 7.91
CA PRO A 104 4.68 -0.45 9.08
C PRO A 104 6.02 0.25 9.33
N PHE A 105 7.11 -0.20 8.70
CA PHE A 105 8.43 0.41 8.84
C PHE A 105 8.65 1.56 7.87
N ALA A 106 7.85 1.65 6.80
CA ALA A 106 7.85 2.77 5.88
C ALA A 106 6.89 3.88 6.33
N ALA A 107 7.30 5.14 6.24
CA ALA A 107 6.50 6.28 6.70
C ALA A 107 5.16 6.41 5.94
N ALA A 108 5.16 6.11 4.65
CA ALA A 108 3.99 6.16 3.78
C ALA A 108 3.27 4.79 3.64
N GLY A 109 3.64 3.78 4.45
CA GLY A 109 3.07 2.44 4.36
C GLY A 109 3.63 1.57 3.23
N THR A 110 4.52 2.11 2.42
CA THR A 110 5.34 1.40 1.42
C THR A 110 6.67 2.13 1.25
N SER A 111 7.74 1.40 0.95
CA SER A 111 9.06 1.99 0.72
C SER A 111 9.27 2.36 -0.75
N GLU A 112 10.18 3.29 -1.01
CA GLU A 112 10.61 3.65 -2.36
C GLU A 112 11.18 2.44 -3.11
N ASP A 113 11.98 1.60 -2.44
CA ASP A 113 12.52 0.37 -3.03
C ASP A 113 11.40 -0.61 -3.44
N THR A 114 10.32 -0.71 -2.66
CA THR A 114 9.15 -1.53 -3.01
C THR A 114 8.46 -1.02 -4.27
N LEU A 115 8.27 0.31 -4.38
CA LEU A 115 7.65 0.93 -5.55
C LEU A 115 8.52 0.78 -6.80
N ASN A 116 9.82 1.06 -6.68
CA ASN A 116 10.78 0.89 -7.79
C ASN A 116 10.87 -0.58 -8.25
N PHE A 117 10.80 -1.54 -7.31
CA PHE A 117 10.74 -2.96 -7.66
C PHE A 117 9.46 -3.32 -8.39
N LEU A 118 8.30 -2.84 -7.93
CA LEU A 118 7.02 -3.06 -8.60
C LEU A 118 7.03 -2.46 -10.01
N GLU A 119 7.52 -1.26 -10.17
CA GLU A 119 7.65 -0.60 -11.48
C GLU A 119 8.57 -1.39 -12.42
N LEU A 120 9.72 -1.84 -11.93
CA LEU A 120 10.61 -2.73 -12.70
C LEU A 120 9.90 -4.00 -13.17
N VAL A 121 9.15 -4.66 -12.27
CA VAL A 121 8.37 -5.87 -12.62
C VAL A 121 7.34 -5.55 -13.69
N MET A 122 6.62 -4.42 -13.58
CA MET A 122 5.62 -4.02 -14.57
C MET A 122 6.24 -3.76 -15.95
N ILE A 123 7.37 -3.04 -16.00
CA ILE A 123 8.10 -2.78 -17.24
C ILE A 123 8.61 -4.10 -17.86
N TYR A 124 9.18 -4.99 -17.04
CA TYR A 124 9.62 -6.31 -17.48
C TYR A 124 8.46 -7.10 -18.13
N LEU A 125 7.30 -7.16 -17.46
CA LEU A 125 6.12 -7.87 -17.98
C LEU A 125 5.56 -7.26 -19.26
N LEU A 126 5.65 -5.95 -19.44
CA LEU A 126 5.20 -5.26 -20.65
C LEU A 126 6.16 -5.46 -21.84
N LEU A 127 7.47 -5.55 -21.60
CA LEU A 127 8.48 -5.59 -22.65
C LEU A 127 8.94 -7.01 -23.00
N THR A 128 8.59 -8.02 -22.20
CA THR A 128 8.98 -9.41 -22.44
C THR A 128 7.77 -10.26 -22.81
N PRO A 129 7.91 -11.19 -23.76
CA PRO A 129 6.84 -12.15 -24.07
C PRO A 129 6.45 -12.95 -22.83
N GLN A 130 5.15 -13.01 -22.55
CA GLN A 130 4.61 -13.80 -21.47
C GLN A 130 3.90 -15.04 -22.01
N PRO A 131 3.96 -16.18 -21.30
CA PRO A 131 3.21 -17.37 -21.70
C PRO A 131 1.70 -17.14 -21.52
N ASP A 132 0.90 -17.86 -22.28
CA ASP A 132 -0.54 -17.92 -22.03
C ASP A 132 -0.81 -18.71 -20.74
N TYR A 133 -1.55 -18.11 -19.81
CA TYR A 133 -1.91 -18.73 -18.55
C TYR A 133 -3.28 -19.38 -18.64
N THR A 134 -3.35 -20.64 -18.28
CA THR A 134 -4.62 -21.40 -18.18
C THR A 134 -5.27 -21.20 -16.80
N ALA A 135 -6.55 -21.54 -16.68
CA ALA A 135 -7.24 -21.59 -15.40
C ALA A 135 -6.54 -22.52 -14.37
N ALA A 136 -5.91 -23.61 -14.84
CA ALA A 136 -5.14 -24.51 -13.99
C ALA A 136 -3.86 -23.86 -13.44
N ASP A 137 -3.19 -23.04 -14.23
CA ASP A 137 -2.01 -22.28 -13.80
C ASP A 137 -2.38 -21.23 -12.76
N LEU A 138 -3.49 -20.51 -12.96
CA LEU A 138 -4.02 -19.56 -11.99
C LEU A 138 -4.40 -20.24 -10.67
N ALA A 139 -5.08 -21.38 -10.72
CA ALA A 139 -5.41 -22.17 -9.54
C ALA A 139 -4.16 -22.70 -8.81
N LYS A 140 -3.11 -23.08 -9.56
CA LYS A 140 -1.81 -23.46 -8.97
C LYS A 140 -1.14 -22.28 -8.30
N ALA A 141 -1.13 -21.09 -8.93
CA ALA A 141 -0.58 -19.87 -8.36
C ALA A 141 -1.32 -19.47 -7.08
N GLN A 142 -2.66 -19.57 -7.07
CA GLN A 142 -3.46 -19.29 -5.88
C GLN A 142 -3.13 -20.24 -4.71
N ARG A 143 -3.00 -21.54 -4.97
CA ARG A 143 -2.59 -22.51 -3.94
C ARG A 143 -1.20 -22.20 -3.38
N LYS A 144 -0.23 -21.86 -4.25
CA LYS A 144 1.11 -21.45 -3.82
C LYS A 144 1.05 -20.18 -2.97
N ASN A 145 0.30 -19.18 -3.41
CA ASN A 145 0.12 -17.95 -2.64
C ASN A 145 -0.46 -18.24 -1.25
N ASN A 146 -1.47 -19.12 -1.15
CA ASN A 146 -2.07 -19.49 0.12
C ASN A 146 -1.07 -20.19 1.05
N LEU A 147 -0.29 -21.16 0.53
CA LEU A 147 0.77 -21.82 1.29
C LEU A 147 1.78 -20.78 1.84
N VAL A 148 2.26 -19.88 0.99
CA VAL A 148 3.21 -18.82 1.39
C VAL A 148 2.59 -17.87 2.41
N ALA A 149 1.33 -17.49 2.23
CA ALA A 149 0.63 -16.56 3.11
C ALA A 149 0.46 -17.12 4.53
N LEU A 150 0.22 -18.42 4.65
CA LEU A 150 0.00 -19.11 5.93
C LEU A 150 1.28 -19.66 6.59
N GLN A 151 2.43 -19.58 5.94
CA GLN A 151 3.72 -19.94 6.56
C GLN A 151 4.15 -18.94 7.62
N ALA A 152 5.03 -19.37 8.52
CA ALA A 152 5.73 -18.46 9.42
C ALA A 152 6.52 -17.40 8.60
N PRO A 153 6.57 -16.13 9.03
CA PRO A 153 7.21 -15.06 8.26
C PRO A 153 8.67 -15.31 7.89
N THR A 154 9.41 -16.02 8.72
CA THR A 154 10.83 -16.36 8.50
C THR A 154 11.04 -17.73 7.83
N GLU A 155 9.97 -18.50 7.62
CA GLU A 155 10.06 -19.78 6.94
C GLU A 155 10.30 -19.58 5.44
N GLN A 156 11.20 -20.39 4.88
CA GLN A 156 11.52 -20.41 3.47
C GLN A 156 11.72 -21.85 3.01
N THR A 157 10.84 -22.33 2.13
CA THR A 157 11.01 -23.62 1.48
C THR A 157 11.93 -23.52 0.26
N ASP A 158 12.55 -24.64 -0.13
CA ASP A 158 13.49 -24.65 -1.27
C ASP A 158 12.83 -24.15 -2.57
N TRP A 159 11.62 -24.61 -2.87
CA TRP A 159 10.92 -24.17 -4.09
C TRP A 159 10.60 -22.66 -4.09
N MET A 160 10.31 -22.05 -2.94
CA MET A 160 10.09 -20.59 -2.85
C MET A 160 11.36 -19.83 -3.18
N ARG A 161 12.49 -20.27 -2.62
CA ARG A 161 13.81 -19.67 -2.87
C ARG A 161 14.23 -19.83 -4.32
N GLU A 162 14.04 -21.03 -4.87
CA GLU A 162 14.36 -21.33 -6.29
C GLU A 162 13.56 -20.48 -7.24
N GLU A 163 12.22 -20.43 -7.10
CA GLU A 163 11.35 -19.61 -7.96
C GLU A 163 11.61 -18.10 -7.80
N ALA A 164 11.89 -17.64 -6.58
CA ALA A 164 12.25 -16.24 -6.35
C ALA A 164 13.57 -15.90 -7.04
N ASN A 165 14.61 -16.72 -6.86
CA ASN A 165 15.91 -16.50 -7.50
C ASN A 165 15.80 -16.55 -9.02
N GLU A 166 15.11 -17.54 -9.60
CA GLU A 166 14.88 -17.61 -11.04
C GLU A 166 14.24 -16.33 -11.60
N PHE A 167 13.26 -15.79 -10.90
CA PHE A 167 12.59 -14.55 -11.31
C PHE A 167 13.51 -13.33 -11.16
N LEU A 168 14.27 -13.24 -10.06
CA LEU A 168 15.22 -12.15 -9.83
C LEU A 168 16.40 -12.18 -10.78
N ASP A 169 16.85 -13.36 -11.22
CA ASP A 169 17.87 -13.51 -12.25
C ASP A 169 17.39 -12.98 -13.61
N LYS A 170 16.12 -13.26 -13.98
CA LYS A 170 15.50 -12.68 -15.19
C LYS A 170 15.43 -11.16 -15.12
N LEU A 171 15.05 -10.59 -13.98
CA LEU A 171 15.03 -9.14 -13.79
C LEU A 171 16.44 -8.54 -13.80
N THR A 172 17.44 -9.26 -13.28
CA THR A 172 18.84 -8.84 -13.29
C THR A 172 19.38 -8.76 -14.72
N ALA A 173 19.12 -9.80 -15.53
CA ALA A 173 19.47 -9.81 -16.94
C ALA A 173 18.77 -8.68 -17.70
N PHE A 174 17.47 -8.49 -17.47
CA PHE A 174 16.70 -7.41 -18.05
C PHE A 174 17.27 -6.02 -17.71
N CYS A 175 17.64 -5.79 -16.46
CA CYS A 175 18.28 -4.54 -16.04
C CYS A 175 19.63 -4.29 -16.74
N ALA A 176 20.38 -5.34 -17.03
CA ALA A 176 21.64 -5.25 -17.76
C ALA A 176 21.42 -4.97 -19.25
N ASP A 177 20.48 -5.68 -19.88
CA ASP A 177 20.20 -5.56 -21.32
C ASP A 177 19.64 -4.17 -21.71
N TYR A 178 18.86 -3.56 -20.83
CA TYR A 178 18.24 -2.26 -21.07
C TYR A 178 18.94 -1.08 -20.35
N ASP A 179 20.11 -1.29 -19.76
CA ASP A 179 20.82 -0.30 -18.92
C ASP A 179 19.88 0.42 -17.93
N ALA A 180 19.12 -0.37 -17.18
CA ALA A 180 18.07 0.13 -16.31
C ALA A 180 18.60 1.17 -15.31
N PRO A 181 17.79 2.16 -14.90
CA PRO A 181 18.12 3.16 -13.89
C PRO A 181 18.70 2.57 -12.61
N ARG A 182 19.57 3.32 -11.93
CA ARG A 182 20.19 2.89 -10.67
C ARG A 182 19.16 2.53 -9.61
N ALA A 183 18.02 3.26 -9.56
CA ALA A 183 16.93 3.01 -8.61
C ALA A 183 16.40 1.58 -8.71
N TYR A 184 16.17 1.07 -9.92
CA TYR A 184 15.68 -0.30 -10.11
C TYR A 184 16.73 -1.35 -9.72
N ARG A 185 18.02 -1.10 -10.02
CA ARG A 185 19.11 -2.01 -9.59
C ARG A 185 19.26 -2.05 -8.06
N LEU A 186 19.00 -0.93 -7.35
CA LEU A 186 18.99 -0.90 -5.89
C LEU A 186 17.78 -1.62 -5.32
N ALA A 187 16.60 -1.39 -5.88
CA ALA A 187 15.38 -2.08 -5.50
C ALA A 187 15.48 -3.61 -5.71
N LEU A 188 16.13 -4.04 -6.81
CA LEU A 188 16.39 -5.45 -7.05
C LEU A 188 17.30 -6.05 -5.97
N LYS A 189 18.40 -5.38 -5.60
CA LYS A 189 19.28 -5.80 -4.50
C LYS A 189 18.55 -5.85 -3.15
N PHE A 190 17.68 -4.88 -2.89
CA PHE A 190 16.85 -4.86 -1.70
C PHE A 190 15.98 -6.12 -1.59
N VAL A 191 15.37 -6.56 -2.69
CA VAL A 191 14.57 -7.77 -2.75
C VAL A 191 15.42 -9.03 -2.67
N GLN A 192 16.56 -9.08 -3.38
CA GLN A 192 17.50 -10.21 -3.31
C GLN A 192 17.93 -10.51 -1.87
N ARG A 193 18.26 -9.47 -1.08
CA ARG A 193 18.61 -9.63 0.33
C ARG A 193 17.49 -10.26 1.16
N ARG A 194 16.21 -9.97 0.85
CA ARG A 194 15.05 -10.58 1.51
C ARG A 194 14.86 -12.05 1.13
N VAL A 195 15.29 -12.45 -0.06
CA VAL A 195 15.32 -13.88 -0.47
C VAL A 195 16.48 -14.61 0.17
N GLU A 196 17.64 -13.96 0.32
CA GLU A 196 18.80 -14.53 1.02
C GLU A 196 18.54 -14.69 2.52
N ASP A 197 17.88 -13.72 3.13
CA ASP A 197 17.54 -13.68 4.56
C ASP A 197 16.09 -13.28 4.79
N PRO A 198 15.17 -14.24 5.01
CA PRO A 198 13.76 -13.99 5.25
C PRO A 198 13.45 -13.12 6.48
N THR A 199 14.39 -12.99 7.42
CA THR A 199 14.22 -12.10 8.59
C THR A 199 14.16 -10.62 8.17
N LEU A 200 14.68 -10.27 7.00
CA LEU A 200 14.64 -8.94 6.40
C LEU A 200 13.32 -8.64 5.67
N THR A 201 12.45 -9.63 5.50
CA THR A 201 11.09 -9.37 4.98
C THR A 201 10.29 -8.55 6.00
N ILE A 202 9.23 -7.89 5.54
CA ILE A 202 8.38 -7.08 6.45
C ILE A 202 7.82 -7.98 7.57
N GLY A 203 7.32 -9.17 7.21
CA GLY A 203 6.81 -10.14 8.17
C GLY A 203 7.88 -10.63 9.14
N GLY A 204 9.11 -10.89 8.67
CA GLY A 204 10.26 -11.29 9.51
C GLY A 204 10.61 -10.21 10.54
N GLN A 205 10.71 -8.95 10.11
CA GLN A 205 10.96 -7.81 11.00
C GLN A 205 9.81 -7.61 12.01
N LEU A 206 8.55 -7.82 11.59
CA LEU A 206 7.41 -7.75 12.50
C LEU A 206 7.50 -8.82 13.59
N MET A 207 7.88 -10.05 13.25
CA MET A 207 8.03 -11.13 14.21
C MET A 207 9.07 -10.77 15.27
N GLU A 208 10.23 -10.24 14.89
CA GLU A 208 11.26 -9.77 15.82
C GLU A 208 10.72 -8.68 16.76
N LYS A 209 10.00 -7.69 16.23
CA LYS A 209 9.44 -6.58 17.03
C LYS A 209 8.29 -7.01 17.94
N MET A 210 7.60 -8.11 17.62
CA MET A 210 6.46 -8.65 18.37
C MET A 210 6.87 -9.72 19.37
N GLU A 211 8.15 -10.11 19.46
CA GLU A 211 8.63 -11.21 20.32
C GLU A 211 8.21 -11.05 21.78
N HIS A 212 8.10 -9.83 22.27
CA HIS A 212 7.72 -9.51 23.67
C HIS A 212 6.37 -8.79 23.78
N GLY A 213 5.52 -8.85 22.75
CA GLY A 213 4.25 -8.12 22.73
C GLY A 213 3.22 -8.69 21.77
N THR A 214 2.18 -7.92 21.56
CA THR A 214 1.14 -8.20 20.55
C THR A 214 1.32 -7.27 19.37
N PHE A 215 0.74 -7.64 18.22
CA PHE A 215 0.67 -6.75 17.05
C PHE A 215 0.01 -5.40 17.41
N LEU A 216 -1.02 -5.43 18.27
CA LEU A 216 -1.67 -4.22 18.76
C LEU A 216 -0.73 -3.33 19.56
N SER A 217 0.04 -3.89 20.51
CA SER A 217 0.98 -3.10 21.33
C SER A 217 2.10 -2.48 20.49
N PHE A 218 2.62 -3.23 19.51
CA PHE A 218 3.59 -2.72 18.54
C PHE A 218 2.98 -1.59 17.71
N GLY A 219 1.78 -1.77 17.15
CA GLY A 219 1.11 -0.78 16.31
C GLY A 219 0.78 0.52 17.06
N LEU A 220 0.29 0.42 18.29
CA LEU A 220 0.02 1.58 19.15
C LEU A 220 1.30 2.35 19.49
N LYS A 221 2.37 1.63 19.85
CA LYS A 221 3.66 2.27 20.10
C LYS A 221 4.16 3.01 18.87
N LEU A 222 4.17 2.35 17.71
CA LEU A 222 4.61 2.96 16.45
C LEU A 222 3.78 4.19 16.08
N ALA A 223 2.45 4.12 16.26
CA ALA A 223 1.56 5.25 16.00
C ALA A 223 1.86 6.44 16.93
N ASN A 224 2.06 6.19 18.22
CA ASN A 224 2.41 7.22 19.19
C ASN A 224 3.79 7.85 18.91
N ASP A 225 4.79 7.01 18.57
CA ASP A 225 6.13 7.47 18.23
C ASP A 225 6.10 8.38 16.98
N ARG A 226 5.35 7.99 15.95
CA ARG A 226 5.16 8.79 14.73
C ARG A 226 4.40 10.08 15.00
N PHE A 227 3.31 10.01 15.74
CA PHE A 227 2.54 11.20 16.13
C PHE A 227 3.43 12.20 16.89
N SER A 228 4.16 11.73 17.89
CA SER A 228 5.10 12.57 18.65
C SER A 228 6.18 13.16 17.76
N SER A 229 6.74 12.38 16.83
CA SER A 229 7.73 12.86 15.87
C SER A 229 7.15 13.92 14.92
N LEU A 230 5.95 13.75 14.42
CA LEU A 230 5.28 14.73 13.56
C LEU A 230 5.03 16.06 14.28
N ILE A 231 4.59 15.98 15.54
CA ILE A 231 4.39 17.20 16.35
C ILE A 231 5.71 17.91 16.64
N GLN A 232 6.76 17.16 17.04
CA GLN A 232 8.03 17.74 17.47
C GLN A 232 8.92 18.21 16.31
N SER A 233 8.89 17.50 15.18
CA SER A 233 9.85 17.73 14.08
C SER A 233 9.65 19.04 13.35
N GLY A 234 8.52 19.71 13.53
CA GLY A 234 8.27 20.97 12.82
C GLY A 234 8.39 20.83 11.30
N GLN A 235 8.24 19.64 10.75
CA GLN A 235 8.40 19.46 9.31
C GLN A 235 7.40 20.34 8.58
N THR A 236 7.94 21.32 7.88
CA THR A 236 7.18 22.04 6.85
C THR A 236 6.64 21.00 5.87
N LEU A 237 5.40 21.17 5.48
CA LEU A 237 4.75 20.38 4.41
C LEU A 237 5.48 20.65 3.08
N LYS A 238 6.69 20.14 2.92
CA LYS A 238 7.57 20.42 1.76
C LYS A 238 6.93 20.15 0.40
N VAL A 239 5.98 19.23 0.35
CA VAL A 239 5.28 18.87 -0.91
C VAL A 239 4.17 19.86 -1.25
N ILE A 240 3.49 20.43 -0.24
CA ILE A 240 2.45 21.43 -0.41
C ILE A 240 3.06 22.85 -0.35
N ALA A 241 4.23 23.01 0.24
CA ALA A 241 4.82 24.26 0.63
C ALA A 241 5.57 25.04 -0.45
N ASN A 242 5.80 24.49 -1.64
CA ASN A 242 6.57 25.19 -2.68
C ASN A 242 5.88 26.47 -3.23
N GLY A 243 4.64 26.75 -2.83
CA GLY A 243 3.89 27.94 -3.20
C GLY A 243 3.48 28.84 -2.03
N TYR A 244 3.91 28.51 -0.78
CA TYR A 244 3.45 29.24 0.41
C TYR A 244 4.61 29.88 1.16
N SER A 245 4.38 31.10 1.70
CA SER A 245 5.34 31.75 2.59
C SER A 245 5.61 30.93 3.86
N PRO A 246 6.73 31.12 4.54
CA PRO A 246 7.00 30.47 5.84
C PRO A 246 5.90 30.74 6.88
N THR A 247 5.32 31.93 6.87
CA THR A 247 4.23 32.35 7.74
C THR A 247 2.97 31.56 7.50
N VAL A 248 2.54 31.45 6.23
CA VAL A 248 1.35 30.65 5.84
C VAL A 248 1.54 29.17 6.16
N GLN A 249 2.73 28.62 5.95
CA GLN A 249 3.04 27.24 6.33
C GLN A 249 2.88 27.00 7.84
N GLN A 250 3.33 27.95 8.67
CA GLN A 250 3.17 27.86 10.12
C GLN A 250 1.70 27.94 10.54
N LEU A 251 0.91 28.81 9.88
CA LEU A 251 -0.52 28.92 10.11
C LEU A 251 -1.28 27.64 9.74
N ILE A 252 -1.02 27.08 8.55
CA ILE A 252 -1.63 25.81 8.11
C ILE A 252 -1.35 24.70 9.12
N ARG A 253 -0.11 24.60 9.57
CA ARG A 253 0.27 23.60 10.56
C ARG A 253 -0.45 23.78 11.89
N ALA A 254 -0.43 24.99 12.43
CA ALA A 254 -1.06 25.30 13.70
C ALA A 254 -2.58 25.08 13.63
N ALA A 255 -3.21 25.43 12.51
CA ALA A 255 -4.62 25.21 12.27
C ALA A 255 -4.98 23.72 12.30
N ILE A 256 -4.25 22.88 11.57
CA ILE A 256 -4.46 21.41 11.56
C ILE A 256 -4.31 20.83 12.97
N LEU A 257 -3.30 21.25 13.72
CA LEU A 257 -3.06 20.77 15.10
C LEU A 257 -4.16 21.18 16.08
N GLN A 258 -4.85 22.30 15.83
CA GLN A 258 -5.94 22.81 16.65
C GLN A 258 -7.34 22.38 16.14
N GLY A 259 -7.41 21.54 15.09
CA GLY A 259 -8.68 21.06 14.53
C GLY A 259 -9.44 22.10 13.73
N ILE A 260 -8.79 23.18 13.30
CA ILE A 260 -9.33 24.15 12.35
C ILE A 260 -9.36 23.54 10.96
N GLN A 261 -10.44 23.67 10.23
CA GLN A 261 -10.54 23.23 8.84
C GLN A 261 -9.70 24.14 7.95
N VAL A 262 -8.94 23.55 7.03
CA VAL A 262 -8.07 24.28 6.11
C VAL A 262 -8.45 23.91 4.67
N TRP A 263 -8.86 24.88 3.90
CA TRP A 263 -9.15 24.75 2.48
C TRP A 263 -8.06 25.43 1.68
N ILE A 264 -7.51 24.75 0.69
CA ILE A 264 -6.41 25.23 -0.15
C ILE A 264 -6.91 25.31 -1.58
N ASN A 265 -7.14 26.54 -2.05
CA ASN A 265 -7.54 26.87 -3.42
C ASN A 265 -6.56 27.90 -4.00
N ASP A 266 -7.03 29.02 -4.55
CA ASP A 266 -6.19 30.12 -4.97
C ASP A 266 -5.60 30.89 -3.78
N ASP A 267 -6.26 30.81 -2.62
CA ASP A 267 -5.84 31.27 -1.29
C ASP A 267 -5.96 30.13 -0.26
N VAL A 268 -5.54 30.36 0.96
CA VAL A 268 -5.69 29.46 2.11
C VAL A 268 -6.81 29.98 2.99
N GLU A 269 -7.90 29.25 3.07
CA GLU A 269 -9.01 29.53 3.95
C GLU A 269 -8.90 28.67 5.22
N PHE A 270 -9.02 29.33 6.36
CA PHE A 270 -9.10 28.71 7.69
C PHE A 270 -10.53 28.87 8.21
N GLU A 271 -11.20 27.79 8.58
CA GLU A 271 -12.59 27.79 9.07
C GLU A 271 -12.71 27.13 10.42
N PHE A 272 -13.34 27.83 11.39
CA PHE A 272 -13.65 27.30 12.71
C PHE A 272 -14.88 27.97 13.30
N GLY A 273 -15.82 27.15 13.79
CA GLY A 273 -17.03 27.65 14.48
C GLY A 273 -17.94 28.54 13.59
N GLY A 274 -17.90 28.34 12.28
CA GLY A 274 -18.67 29.12 11.31
C GLY A 274 -18.05 30.48 10.92
N ASN A 275 -16.83 30.76 11.39
CA ASN A 275 -16.02 31.91 10.95
C ASN A 275 -14.92 31.42 10.02
N SER A 276 -14.62 32.21 8.98
CA SER A 276 -13.50 31.92 8.08
C SER A 276 -12.57 33.12 7.91
N VAL A 277 -11.29 32.82 7.65
CA VAL A 277 -10.25 33.79 7.33
C VAL A 277 -9.47 33.29 6.14
N HIS A 278 -9.19 34.18 5.18
CA HIS A 278 -8.43 33.91 3.98
C HIS A 278 -7.06 34.56 4.08
N VAL A 279 -6.02 33.84 3.67
CA VAL A 279 -4.62 34.29 3.66
C VAL A 279 -4.04 33.96 2.29
N ALA A 280 -3.42 34.94 1.63
CA ALA A 280 -2.78 34.68 0.35
C ALA A 280 -1.58 33.75 0.50
N PRO A 281 -1.30 32.87 -0.47
CA PRO A 281 -0.21 31.88 -0.37
C PRO A 281 1.16 32.48 -0.10
N ASP A 282 1.46 33.65 -0.65
CA ASP A 282 2.72 34.36 -0.57
C ASP A 282 2.73 35.45 0.54
N GLU A 283 1.64 35.59 1.28
CA GLU A 283 1.53 36.56 2.33
C GLU A 283 2.53 36.28 3.47
N ASP A 284 3.26 37.31 3.87
CA ASP A 284 4.24 37.23 4.95
C ASP A 284 4.01 38.38 5.92
N PHE A 285 3.76 38.06 7.18
CA PHE A 285 3.52 39.00 8.24
C PHE A 285 4.02 38.45 9.57
N ASP A 286 4.28 39.39 10.51
CA ASP A 286 4.77 39.03 11.82
C ASP A 286 3.71 38.27 12.65
N LEU A 287 4.14 37.21 13.28
CA LEU A 287 3.36 36.40 14.22
C LEU A 287 3.95 36.58 15.64
N PRO A 288 3.72 37.70 16.32
CA PRO A 288 4.39 38.03 17.59
C PRO A 288 4.10 36.99 18.68
N ASP A 289 2.92 36.39 18.67
CA ASP A 289 2.49 35.31 19.60
C ASP A 289 2.54 33.95 18.95
N GLY A 290 3.23 33.82 17.81
CA GLY A 290 3.28 32.62 16.98
C GLY A 290 1.96 32.34 16.24
N ALA A 291 1.96 31.30 15.41
CA ALA A 291 0.79 30.91 14.60
C ALA A 291 -0.42 30.51 15.47
N GLU A 292 -0.17 29.84 16.59
CA GLU A 292 -1.24 29.45 17.51
C GLU A 292 -1.90 30.67 18.17
N GLY A 293 -1.11 31.67 18.57
CA GLY A 293 -1.60 32.92 19.16
C GLY A 293 -2.45 33.69 18.17
N TYR A 294 -2.01 33.79 16.92
CA TYR A 294 -2.77 34.41 15.84
C TYR A 294 -4.13 33.71 15.62
N LEU A 295 -4.13 32.38 15.50
CA LEU A 295 -5.37 31.62 15.29
C LEU A 295 -6.36 31.76 16.45
N LYS A 296 -5.89 31.79 17.72
CA LYS A 296 -6.74 32.07 18.88
C LYS A 296 -7.33 33.47 18.86
N GLN A 297 -6.58 34.44 18.33
CA GLN A 297 -7.06 35.79 18.18
C GLN A 297 -8.12 35.94 17.12
N VAL A 298 -7.96 35.19 16.00
CA VAL A 298 -8.90 35.18 14.88
C VAL A 298 -10.13 34.35 15.19
N PHE A 299 -9.97 33.26 15.93
CA PHE A 299 -11.05 32.33 16.32
C PHE A 299 -11.24 32.31 17.85
N PRO A 300 -12.01 33.24 18.43
CA PRO A 300 -12.16 33.36 19.88
C PRO A 300 -12.87 32.20 20.59
N GLY A 301 -13.07 31.07 19.94
CA GLY A 301 -13.66 29.86 20.49
C GLY A 301 -12.73 28.66 20.48
N LEU A 302 -11.46 28.90 20.16
CA LEU A 302 -10.42 27.86 20.03
C LEU A 302 -9.87 27.47 21.41
#